data_7cab86f9e123343cf1ca0f2e66ca3c1f
#
_entry.id   7cab86f9e123343cf1ca0f2e66ca3c1f
#
_cell.length_a   1.000
_cell.length_b   1.000
_cell.length_c   1.000
_cell.angle_alpha   90.00
_cell.angle_beta   90.00
_cell.angle_gamma   90.00
#
_symmetry.space_group_name_H-M   'P 1'
#
loop_
_entity.id
_entity.type
_entity.pdbx_description
1 polymer ?
#
loop_
_entity_poly.entity_id
_entity_poly.type
_entity_poly.pdbx_seq_one_letter_code
_entity_poly.pdbx_strand_id
1 'polypeptide(L)'
;MSIEICIINPYATAISNEKIKICAQKVIDKDTSIFIDNEISQEDYFDLHSETINVSKLLKEVETNNSSDAFIIISFEDIGVETIRKITTKPIIGLGEATFYTANMIANKFSVITNLSQSHEALKNNLIKYDMEHKCVSINSIEVPVLDMDTMSKSNLNKLDNEIQRTITEYNPEAIIITSPGILNLSKKLSNKFNIPIIEGVTAATALIENFVKLDIQIKKFSTKPSRNFGVPI
;
A
#
# COMPACT_ATOMS: atom_id res chain seq x y z
N MET A 1 19.06 -16.06 -8.15
CA MET A 1 18.63 -16.27 -6.75
C MET A 1 17.13 -16.19 -6.75
N SER A 2 16.45 -17.22 -6.30
CA SER A 2 14.96 -17.18 -6.23
C SER A 2 14.57 -16.24 -5.10
N ILE A 3 13.72 -15.26 -5.38
CA ILE A 3 13.17 -14.30 -4.41
C ILE A 3 11.76 -14.74 -4.03
N GLU A 4 11.42 -14.72 -2.75
CA GLU A 4 10.07 -14.92 -2.25
C GLU A 4 9.57 -13.67 -1.54
N ILE A 5 8.48 -13.09 -2.03
CA ILE A 5 7.81 -11.94 -1.42
C ILE A 5 6.52 -12.41 -0.76
N CYS A 6 6.41 -12.18 0.55
CA CYS A 6 5.19 -12.43 1.32
C CYS A 6 4.30 -11.19 1.30
N ILE A 7 3.05 -11.34 0.88
CA ILE A 7 2.03 -10.31 0.94
C ILE A 7 1.07 -10.64 2.09
N ILE A 8 0.94 -9.71 3.02
CA ILE A 8 0.02 -9.79 4.14
C ILE A 8 -1.18 -8.88 3.84
N ASN A 9 -2.37 -9.48 3.74
CA ASN A 9 -3.59 -8.78 3.41
C ASN A 9 -4.58 -8.80 4.58
N PRO A 10 -4.60 -7.78 5.44
CA PRO A 10 -5.52 -7.72 6.58
C PRO A 10 -6.99 -7.53 6.19
N TYR A 11 -7.26 -7.23 4.92
CA TYR A 11 -8.63 -7.07 4.40
C TYR A 11 -9.08 -8.28 3.56
N ALA A 12 -8.52 -9.47 3.83
CA ALA A 12 -8.65 -10.63 2.97
C ALA A 12 -10.11 -11.07 2.76
N THR A 13 -10.60 -10.86 1.53
CA THR A 13 -11.58 -11.73 0.92
C THR A 13 -10.86 -12.64 -0.09
N ALA A 14 -11.35 -13.87 -0.32
CA ALA A 14 -10.69 -14.81 -1.25
C ALA A 14 -10.50 -14.21 -2.66
N ILE A 15 -11.43 -13.38 -3.10
CA ILE A 15 -11.38 -12.70 -4.42
C ILE A 15 -10.27 -11.65 -4.43
N SER A 16 -10.14 -10.85 -3.39
CA SER A 16 -9.09 -9.83 -3.30
C SER A 16 -7.69 -10.43 -3.37
N ASN A 17 -7.45 -11.55 -2.71
CA ASN A 17 -6.15 -12.22 -2.71
C ASN A 17 -5.74 -12.75 -4.09
N GLU A 18 -6.67 -13.34 -4.84
CA GLU A 18 -6.40 -13.79 -6.20
C GLU A 18 -6.04 -12.62 -7.12
N LYS A 19 -6.80 -11.52 -7.06
CA LYS A 19 -6.51 -10.31 -7.83
C LYS A 19 -5.17 -9.70 -7.46
N ILE A 20 -4.86 -9.61 -6.17
CA ILE A 20 -3.58 -9.13 -5.67
C ILE A 20 -2.44 -9.96 -6.25
N LYS A 21 -2.53 -11.28 -6.17
CA LYS A 21 -1.52 -12.20 -6.69
C LYS A 21 -1.30 -12.01 -8.20
N ILE A 22 -2.39 -11.97 -8.98
CA ILE A 22 -2.33 -11.74 -10.44
C ILE A 22 -1.67 -10.40 -10.76
N CYS A 23 -1.94 -9.35 -10.01
CA CYS A 23 -1.34 -8.03 -10.22
C CYS A 23 0.15 -8.02 -9.86
N ALA A 24 0.50 -8.55 -8.71
CA ALA A 24 1.88 -8.66 -8.27
C ALA A 24 2.74 -9.46 -9.27
N GLN A 25 2.24 -10.60 -9.75
CA GLN A 25 2.94 -11.46 -10.71
C GLN A 25 3.25 -10.80 -12.06
N LYS A 26 2.56 -9.72 -12.43
CA LYS A 26 2.79 -9.02 -13.70
C LYS A 26 4.05 -8.16 -13.73
N VAL A 27 4.55 -7.79 -12.58
CA VAL A 27 5.62 -6.79 -12.43
C VAL A 27 6.90 -7.36 -11.81
N ILE A 28 6.93 -8.64 -11.51
CA ILE A 28 8.08 -9.34 -10.97
C ILE A 28 8.82 -10.14 -12.05
N ASP A 29 10.07 -10.43 -11.78
CA ASP A 29 10.87 -11.33 -12.60
C ASP A 29 10.44 -12.80 -12.47
N LYS A 30 10.82 -13.63 -13.44
CA LYS A 30 10.44 -15.05 -13.50
C LYS A 30 10.92 -15.88 -12.31
N ASP A 31 12.03 -15.46 -11.69
CA ASP A 31 12.65 -16.14 -10.55
C ASP A 31 12.11 -15.61 -9.20
N THR A 32 11.15 -14.69 -9.22
CA THR A 32 10.47 -14.18 -8.03
C THR A 32 9.10 -14.83 -7.86
N SER A 33 8.80 -15.28 -6.66
CA SER A 33 7.52 -15.86 -6.27
C SER A 33 6.75 -14.95 -5.31
N ILE A 34 5.42 -14.99 -5.42
CA ILE A 34 4.51 -14.30 -4.51
C ILE A 34 3.79 -15.31 -3.65
N PHE A 35 3.95 -15.18 -2.36
CA PHE A 35 3.16 -15.88 -1.36
C PHE A 35 2.18 -14.90 -0.71
N ILE A 36 0.92 -15.29 -0.55
CA ILE A 36 -0.07 -14.50 0.21
C ILE A 36 -0.49 -15.34 1.40
N ASP A 37 -0.24 -14.83 2.60
CA ASP A 37 -0.67 -15.49 3.80
C ASP A 37 -2.19 -15.33 3.98
N ASN A 38 -2.86 -16.45 4.21
CA ASN A 38 -4.32 -16.55 4.40
C ASN A 38 -4.69 -17.25 5.71
N GLU A 39 -3.71 -17.51 6.60
CA GLU A 39 -3.95 -18.28 7.82
C GLU A 39 -4.81 -17.51 8.83
N ILE A 40 -4.82 -16.18 8.78
CA ILE A 40 -5.60 -15.37 9.70
C ILE A 40 -6.85 -14.85 9.00
N SER A 41 -8.00 -15.05 9.61
CA SER A 41 -9.28 -14.56 9.10
C SER A 41 -9.35 -13.01 9.20
N GLN A 42 -10.19 -12.40 8.37
CA GLN A 42 -10.40 -10.94 8.42
C GLN A 42 -10.86 -10.50 9.82
N GLU A 43 -11.67 -11.28 10.51
CA GLU A 43 -12.17 -11.01 11.87
C GLU A 43 -11.02 -10.98 12.90
N ASP A 44 -9.95 -11.72 12.66
CA ASP A 44 -8.78 -11.74 13.52
C ASP A 44 -7.89 -10.50 13.38
N TYR A 45 -7.90 -9.83 12.22
CA TYR A 45 -7.12 -8.61 12.01
C TYR A 45 -7.79 -7.36 12.55
N PHE A 46 -9.12 -7.34 12.61
CA PHE A 46 -9.86 -6.20 13.13
C PHE A 46 -10.13 -6.35 14.62
N ASP A 47 -9.82 -5.32 15.40
CA ASP A 47 -10.36 -5.17 16.74
C ASP A 47 -11.81 -4.68 16.61
N LEU A 48 -12.76 -5.54 17.00
CA LEU A 48 -14.20 -5.26 16.96
C LEU A 48 -14.61 -4.01 17.76
N HIS A 49 -13.77 -3.55 18.69
CA HIS A 49 -14.05 -2.37 19.52
C HIS A 49 -13.48 -1.08 18.95
N SER A 50 -12.42 -1.17 18.15
CA SER A 50 -11.70 0.01 17.64
C SER A 50 -11.76 0.16 16.12
N GLU A 51 -12.32 -0.82 15.41
CA GLU A 51 -12.31 -0.89 13.93
C GLU A 51 -10.90 -0.74 13.34
N THR A 52 -9.87 -1.04 14.13
CA THR A 52 -8.47 -0.88 13.75
C THR A 52 -7.79 -2.22 13.48
N ILE A 53 -6.79 -2.22 12.61
CA ILE A 53 -5.99 -3.41 12.33
C ILE A 53 -5.15 -3.76 13.54
N ASN A 54 -5.20 -5.03 13.94
CA ASN A 54 -4.41 -5.55 15.05
C ASN A 54 -2.94 -5.75 14.63
N VAL A 55 -2.09 -4.80 15.00
CA VAL A 55 -0.66 -4.82 14.69
C VAL A 55 0.05 -6.06 15.23
N SER A 56 -0.39 -6.60 16.37
CA SER A 56 0.21 -7.81 16.96
C SER A 56 0.02 -9.03 16.05
N LYS A 57 -1.09 -9.10 15.32
CA LYS A 57 -1.34 -10.16 14.32
C LYS A 57 -0.40 -10.00 13.13
N LEU A 58 -0.23 -8.78 12.61
CA LEU A 58 0.73 -8.49 11.53
C LEU A 58 2.16 -8.87 11.93
N LEU A 59 2.56 -8.60 13.17
CA LEU A 59 3.87 -8.99 13.70
C LEU A 59 4.03 -10.51 13.67
N LYS A 60 3.02 -11.26 14.12
CA LYS A 60 3.03 -12.72 14.14
C LYS A 60 3.16 -13.29 12.72
N GLU A 61 2.44 -12.73 11.74
CA GLU A 61 2.56 -13.14 10.34
C GLU A 61 3.99 -13.00 9.81
N VAL A 62 4.62 -11.86 10.06
CA VAL A 62 6.02 -11.64 9.64
C VAL A 62 6.99 -12.61 10.33
N GLU A 63 6.76 -12.92 11.61
CA GLU A 63 7.56 -13.90 12.33
C GLU A 63 7.35 -15.34 11.80
N THR A 64 6.11 -15.72 11.51
CA THR A 64 5.77 -17.04 10.95
C THR A 64 6.36 -17.22 9.56
N ASN A 65 6.28 -16.18 8.71
CA ASN A 65 6.78 -16.22 7.33
C ASN A 65 8.22 -15.71 7.21
N ASN A 66 9.04 -15.89 8.24
CA ASN A 66 10.41 -15.38 8.26
C ASN A 66 11.36 -16.04 7.24
N SER A 67 10.93 -17.03 6.46
CA SER A 67 11.65 -17.56 5.30
C SER A 67 11.59 -16.64 4.08
N SER A 68 10.52 -15.86 3.93
CA SER A 68 10.37 -14.92 2.80
C SER A 68 11.44 -13.83 2.81
N ASP A 69 11.82 -13.32 1.65
CA ASP A 69 12.90 -12.33 1.49
C ASP A 69 12.42 -10.89 1.74
N ALA A 70 11.13 -10.64 1.56
CA ALA A 70 10.52 -9.32 1.77
C ALA A 70 9.02 -9.41 2.08
N PHE A 71 8.45 -8.32 2.59
CA PHE A 71 7.05 -8.25 3.00
C PHE A 71 6.33 -7.04 2.41
N ILE A 72 5.08 -7.23 1.97
CA ILE A 72 4.17 -6.14 1.57
C ILE A 72 2.94 -6.20 2.47
N ILE A 73 2.59 -5.07 3.09
CA ILE A 73 1.33 -4.92 3.83
C ILE A 73 0.29 -4.26 2.94
N ILE A 74 -0.84 -4.94 2.71
CA ILE A 74 -1.95 -4.41 1.92
C ILE A 74 -2.75 -3.41 2.77
N SER A 75 -2.20 -2.24 2.95
CA SER A 75 -2.84 -1.11 3.62
C SER A 75 -2.28 0.20 3.05
N PHE A 76 -3.16 1.11 2.64
CA PHE A 76 -2.77 2.46 2.23
C PHE A 76 -2.51 3.39 3.43
N GLU A 77 -2.91 2.98 4.60
CA GLU A 77 -2.61 3.65 5.86
C GLU A 77 -1.26 3.21 6.44
N ASP A 78 -0.61 2.21 5.82
CA ASP A 78 0.69 1.64 6.21
C ASP A 78 0.74 1.17 7.68
N ILE A 79 -0.40 0.64 8.17
CA ILE A 79 -0.55 0.21 9.55
C ILE A 79 0.45 -0.89 9.87
N GLY A 80 1.18 -0.72 10.95
CA GLY A 80 2.14 -1.70 11.45
C GLY A 80 3.51 -1.71 10.76
N VAL A 81 3.67 -1.09 9.58
CA VAL A 81 4.94 -1.11 8.81
C VAL A 81 6.13 -0.68 9.65
N GLU A 82 6.05 0.47 10.34
CA GLU A 82 7.15 0.95 11.19
C GLU A 82 7.44 0.06 12.40
N THR A 83 6.40 -0.53 12.98
CA THR A 83 6.56 -1.45 14.11
C THR A 83 7.26 -2.71 13.66
N ILE A 84 6.88 -3.25 12.50
CA ILE A 84 7.49 -4.45 11.93
C ILE A 84 8.95 -4.20 11.52
N ARG A 85 9.29 -3.02 11.00
CA ARG A 85 10.68 -2.62 10.70
C ARG A 85 11.61 -2.69 11.91
N LYS A 86 11.09 -2.64 13.13
CA LYS A 86 11.90 -2.77 14.35
C LYS A 86 12.29 -4.22 14.67
N ILE A 87 11.55 -5.19 14.16
CA ILE A 87 11.75 -6.62 14.48
C ILE A 87 12.37 -7.44 13.34
N THR A 88 12.30 -6.97 12.10
CA THR A 88 12.90 -7.65 10.94
C THR A 88 14.05 -6.84 10.33
N THR A 89 14.98 -7.55 9.66
CA THR A 89 16.00 -6.92 8.80
C THR A 89 15.61 -6.93 7.33
N LYS A 90 14.52 -7.64 7.00
CA LYS A 90 14.05 -7.81 5.63
C LYS A 90 13.30 -6.57 5.17
N PRO A 91 13.38 -6.21 3.88
CA PRO A 91 12.59 -5.14 3.32
C PRO A 91 11.10 -5.34 3.60
N ILE A 92 10.43 -4.27 3.99
CA ILE A 92 8.99 -4.22 4.18
C ILE A 92 8.44 -2.89 3.70
N ILE A 93 7.33 -2.91 3.00
CA ILE A 93 6.66 -1.73 2.46
C ILE A 93 5.13 -1.86 2.60
N GLY A 94 4.45 -0.75 2.82
CA GLY A 94 3.01 -0.65 2.70
C GLY A 94 2.58 -0.04 1.37
N LEU A 95 1.29 -0.11 1.05
CA LEU A 95 0.78 0.42 -0.22
C LEU A 95 0.81 1.95 -0.27
N GLY A 96 0.58 2.63 0.86
CA GLY A 96 0.63 4.08 0.95
C GLY A 96 2.02 4.60 0.62
N GLU A 97 3.02 4.14 1.36
CA GLU A 97 4.43 4.48 1.14
C GLU A 97 4.85 4.22 -0.31
N ALA A 98 4.55 3.03 -0.83
CA ALA A 98 4.92 2.65 -2.19
C ALA A 98 4.34 3.59 -3.26
N THR A 99 3.06 3.93 -3.14
CA THR A 99 2.39 4.79 -4.13
C THR A 99 2.80 6.23 -4.03
N PHE A 100 2.98 6.76 -2.81
CA PHE A 100 3.40 8.14 -2.60
C PHE A 100 4.82 8.37 -3.13
N TYR A 101 5.77 7.47 -2.85
CA TYR A 101 7.12 7.59 -3.41
C TYR A 101 7.12 7.38 -4.93
N THR A 102 6.33 6.46 -5.47
CA THR A 102 6.19 6.29 -6.92
C THR A 102 5.65 7.57 -7.57
N ALA A 103 4.60 8.16 -7.02
CA ALA A 103 4.05 9.41 -7.52
C ALA A 103 5.07 10.56 -7.45
N ASN A 104 5.80 10.66 -6.33
CA ASN A 104 6.83 11.67 -6.13
C ASN A 104 7.98 11.60 -7.15
N MET A 105 8.28 10.40 -7.65
CA MET A 105 9.35 10.21 -8.65
C MET A 105 8.94 10.67 -10.06
N ILE A 106 7.65 10.68 -10.38
CA ILE A 106 7.14 10.93 -11.76
C ILE A 106 6.32 12.20 -11.89
N ALA A 107 5.96 12.86 -10.78
CA ALA A 107 5.07 14.02 -10.75
C ALA A 107 5.53 15.05 -9.72
N ASN A 108 5.35 16.33 -10.04
CA ASN A 108 5.56 17.43 -9.08
C ASN A 108 4.36 17.57 -8.14
N LYS A 109 3.17 17.24 -8.64
CA LYS A 109 1.92 17.26 -7.88
C LYS A 109 1.02 16.10 -8.27
N PHE A 110 0.37 15.50 -7.29
CA PHE A 110 -0.55 14.37 -7.50
C PHE A 110 -1.82 14.54 -6.68
N SER A 111 -2.84 13.77 -7.03
CA SER A 111 -4.08 13.63 -6.25
C SER A 111 -4.25 12.19 -5.78
N VAL A 112 -5.02 12.01 -4.71
CA VAL A 112 -5.43 10.71 -4.20
C VAL A 112 -6.94 10.56 -4.35
N ILE A 113 -7.39 9.42 -4.86
CA ILE A 113 -8.80 9.03 -4.88
C ILE A 113 -8.96 7.76 -4.06
N THR A 114 -9.77 7.85 -3.00
CA THR A 114 -10.06 6.73 -2.10
C THR A 114 -11.51 6.25 -2.23
N ASN A 115 -11.82 5.15 -1.59
CA ASN A 115 -13.17 4.59 -1.59
C ASN A 115 -14.14 5.42 -0.76
N LEU A 116 -13.74 5.79 0.45
CA LEU A 116 -14.58 6.44 1.45
C LEU A 116 -13.87 7.64 2.07
N SER A 117 -14.62 8.69 2.34
CA SER A 117 -14.12 9.93 2.94
C SER A 117 -13.55 9.74 4.36
N GLN A 118 -13.99 8.72 5.09
CA GLN A 118 -13.43 8.38 6.40
C GLN A 118 -11.92 8.05 6.37
N SER A 119 -11.36 7.64 5.22
CA SER A 119 -9.93 7.39 5.06
C SER A 119 -9.10 8.67 4.84
N HIS A 120 -9.72 9.84 4.64
CA HIS A 120 -9.00 11.08 4.30
C HIS A 120 -7.99 11.48 5.38
N GLU A 121 -8.38 11.40 6.66
CA GLU A 121 -7.50 11.78 7.77
C GLU A 121 -6.27 10.88 7.86
N ALA A 122 -6.46 9.57 7.75
CA ALA A 122 -5.36 8.60 7.79
C ALA A 122 -4.40 8.79 6.59
N LEU A 123 -4.93 9.00 5.39
CA LEU A 123 -4.14 9.30 4.20
C LEU A 123 -3.36 10.61 4.33
N LYS A 124 -3.99 11.65 4.89
CA LYS A 124 -3.32 12.94 5.15
C LYS A 124 -2.19 12.77 6.17
N ASN A 125 -2.40 12.02 7.24
CA ASN A 125 -1.38 11.74 8.23
C ASN A 125 -0.18 11.02 7.62
N ASN A 126 -0.41 10.06 6.72
CA ASN A 126 0.66 9.40 5.98
C ASN A 126 1.41 10.35 5.03
N LEU A 127 0.71 11.23 4.33
CA LEU A 127 1.35 12.25 3.49
C LEU A 127 2.26 13.18 4.30
N ILE A 128 1.83 13.60 5.48
CA ILE A 128 2.65 14.39 6.42
C ILE A 128 3.86 13.59 6.88
N LYS A 129 3.65 12.34 7.30
CA LYS A 129 4.71 11.43 7.75
C LYS A 129 5.82 11.24 6.71
N TYR A 130 5.44 11.19 5.42
CA TYR A 130 6.39 11.00 4.31
C TYR A 130 6.87 12.32 3.67
N ASP A 131 6.53 13.47 4.28
CA ASP A 131 6.86 14.80 3.77
C ASP A 131 6.35 15.07 2.34
N MET A 132 5.14 14.60 2.04
CA MET A 132 4.53 14.70 0.71
C MET A 132 3.20 15.47 0.70
N GLU A 133 2.76 16.01 1.83
CA GLU A 133 1.53 16.80 1.92
C GLU A 133 1.54 17.98 0.92
N HIS A 134 2.68 18.64 0.78
CA HIS A 134 2.86 19.80 -0.12
C HIS A 134 2.73 19.45 -1.61
N LYS A 135 2.83 18.18 -1.99
CA LYS A 135 2.66 17.67 -3.36
C LYS A 135 1.27 17.11 -3.63
N CYS A 136 0.51 16.76 -2.61
CA CYS A 136 -0.83 16.24 -2.76
C CYS A 136 -1.82 17.41 -2.90
N VAL A 137 -2.35 17.62 -4.10
CA VAL A 137 -3.26 18.74 -4.38
C VAL A 137 -4.71 18.46 -4.01
N SER A 138 -5.10 17.19 -3.87
CA SER A 138 -6.41 16.80 -3.35
C SER A 138 -6.44 15.35 -2.86
N ILE A 139 -7.30 15.08 -1.88
CA ILE A 139 -7.75 13.75 -1.49
C ILE A 139 -9.26 13.72 -1.70
N ASN A 140 -9.73 12.88 -2.60
CA ASN A 140 -11.13 12.77 -2.99
C ASN A 140 -11.64 11.34 -2.72
N SER A 141 -12.95 11.16 -2.69
CA SER A 141 -13.59 9.84 -2.47
C SER A 141 -14.74 9.60 -3.44
N ILE A 142 -14.98 8.31 -3.75
CA ILE A 142 -16.07 7.90 -4.63
C ILE A 142 -17.31 7.41 -3.87
N GLU A 143 -17.23 7.35 -2.55
CA GLU A 143 -18.27 6.87 -1.63
C GLU A 143 -18.81 5.49 -2.06
N VAL A 144 -17.90 4.53 -2.17
CA VAL A 144 -18.21 3.13 -2.49
C VAL A 144 -17.51 2.23 -1.46
N PRO A 145 -18.26 1.39 -0.72
CA PRO A 145 -17.67 0.45 0.22
C PRO A 145 -16.63 -0.47 -0.44
N VAL A 146 -15.58 -0.83 0.31
CA VAL A 146 -14.47 -1.67 -0.22
C VAL A 146 -14.98 -2.99 -0.78
N LEU A 147 -15.94 -3.63 -0.12
CA LEU A 147 -16.54 -4.90 -0.57
C LEU A 147 -17.24 -4.77 -1.93
N ASP A 148 -17.85 -3.64 -2.21
CA ASP A 148 -18.53 -3.38 -3.48
C ASP A 148 -17.55 -3.07 -4.62
N MET A 149 -16.30 -2.74 -4.28
CA MET A 149 -15.25 -2.48 -5.27
C MET A 149 -14.66 -3.77 -5.85
N ASP A 150 -14.75 -4.89 -5.16
CA ASP A 150 -14.24 -6.16 -5.67
C ASP A 150 -14.95 -6.61 -6.96
N THR A 151 -16.23 -6.35 -7.08
CA THR A 151 -17.03 -6.71 -8.27
C THR A 151 -16.97 -5.66 -9.37
N MET A 152 -16.50 -4.43 -9.08
CA MET A 152 -16.43 -3.29 -10.01
C MET A 152 -17.64 -3.20 -10.93
N SER A 153 -18.82 -3.05 -10.33
CA SER A 153 -20.05 -2.87 -11.09
C SER A 153 -19.92 -1.70 -12.08
N LYS A 154 -20.71 -1.73 -13.17
CA LYS A 154 -20.72 -0.61 -14.14
C LYS A 154 -21.03 0.74 -13.47
N SER A 155 -21.88 0.74 -12.44
CA SER A 155 -22.17 1.93 -11.65
C SER A 155 -20.94 2.45 -10.91
N ASN A 156 -20.19 1.57 -10.23
CA ASN A 156 -18.99 1.94 -9.49
C ASN A 156 -17.87 2.42 -10.41
N LEU A 157 -17.72 1.77 -11.58
CA LEU A 157 -16.79 2.25 -12.62
C LEU A 157 -17.14 3.66 -13.10
N ASN A 158 -18.44 3.95 -13.31
CA ASN A 158 -18.88 5.28 -13.71
C ASN A 158 -18.60 6.33 -12.63
N LYS A 159 -18.82 6.00 -11.35
CA LYS A 159 -18.45 6.89 -10.23
C LYS A 159 -16.96 7.22 -10.22
N LEU A 160 -16.12 6.18 -10.39
CA LEU A 160 -14.67 6.34 -10.45
C LEU A 160 -14.25 7.19 -11.65
N ASP A 161 -14.78 6.92 -12.83
CA ASP A 161 -14.51 7.69 -14.05
C ASP A 161 -14.86 9.17 -13.88
N ASN A 162 -16.04 9.46 -13.31
CA ASN A 162 -16.49 10.82 -13.05
C ASN A 162 -15.56 11.53 -12.04
N GLU A 163 -15.15 10.81 -10.99
CA GLU A 163 -14.26 11.40 -9.98
C GLU A 163 -12.85 11.66 -10.53
N ILE A 164 -12.31 10.76 -11.36
CA ILE A 164 -11.04 11.00 -12.05
C ILE A 164 -11.14 12.24 -12.92
N GLN A 165 -12.21 12.36 -13.73
CA GLN A 165 -12.41 13.52 -14.61
C GLN A 165 -12.56 14.80 -13.81
N ARG A 166 -13.32 14.79 -12.71
CA ARG A 166 -13.48 15.94 -11.80
C ARG A 166 -12.14 16.35 -11.20
N THR A 167 -11.38 15.37 -10.67
CA THR A 167 -10.07 15.61 -10.07
C THR A 167 -9.10 16.27 -11.05
N ILE A 168 -9.06 15.79 -12.30
CA ILE A 168 -8.22 16.38 -13.35
C ILE A 168 -8.64 17.83 -13.62
N THR A 169 -9.95 18.07 -13.75
CA THR A 169 -10.47 19.41 -14.12
C THR A 169 -10.27 20.43 -13.02
N GLU A 170 -10.48 20.06 -11.75
CA GLU A 170 -10.46 20.98 -10.61
C GLU A 170 -9.04 21.23 -10.08
N TYR A 171 -8.19 20.20 -10.04
CA TYR A 171 -6.89 20.24 -9.35
C TYR A 171 -5.69 20.16 -10.31
N ASN A 172 -5.90 19.72 -11.56
CA ASN A 172 -4.87 19.57 -12.56
C ASN A 172 -3.61 18.83 -12.03
N PRO A 173 -3.76 17.62 -11.46
CA PRO A 173 -2.62 16.82 -11.00
C PRO A 173 -1.82 16.28 -12.18
N GLU A 174 -0.54 15.89 -11.95
CA GLU A 174 0.32 15.23 -12.93
C GLU A 174 0.27 13.71 -12.81
N ALA A 175 -0.23 13.19 -11.69
CA ALA A 175 -0.52 11.77 -11.44
C ALA A 175 -1.70 11.63 -10.49
N ILE A 176 -2.37 10.47 -10.52
CA ILE A 176 -3.45 10.12 -9.59
C ILE A 176 -3.13 8.79 -8.93
N ILE A 177 -3.17 8.76 -7.60
CA ILE A 177 -3.12 7.53 -6.81
C ILE A 177 -4.56 7.10 -6.54
N ILE A 178 -4.88 5.82 -6.80
CA ILE A 178 -6.18 5.26 -6.44
C ILE A 178 -5.97 4.16 -5.41
N THR A 179 -6.57 4.35 -4.22
CA THR A 179 -6.36 3.45 -3.08
C THR A 179 -7.31 2.24 -3.06
N SER A 180 -8.08 2.07 -4.15
CA SER A 180 -9.06 1.00 -4.23
C SER A 180 -8.49 -0.33 -4.73
N PRO A 181 -8.75 -1.45 -4.06
CA PRO A 181 -8.39 -2.77 -4.57
C PRO A 181 -9.16 -3.14 -5.85
N GLY A 182 -10.29 -2.52 -6.10
CA GLY A 182 -11.10 -2.79 -7.30
C GLY A 182 -10.47 -2.36 -8.61
N ILE A 183 -9.44 -1.49 -8.59
CA ILE A 183 -8.75 -1.04 -9.80
C ILE A 183 -7.54 -1.90 -10.18
N LEU A 184 -7.22 -2.91 -9.38
CA LEU A 184 -6.21 -3.89 -9.76
C LEU A 184 -6.52 -4.40 -11.18
N ASN A 185 -5.58 -4.35 -12.08
CA ASN A 185 -5.73 -4.60 -13.53
C ASN A 185 -6.39 -3.49 -14.38
N LEU A 186 -6.91 -2.42 -13.79
CA LEU A 186 -7.53 -1.32 -14.53
C LEU A 186 -6.65 -0.09 -14.65
N SER A 187 -5.62 0.07 -13.81
CA SER A 187 -4.77 1.26 -13.74
C SER A 187 -4.23 1.68 -15.11
N LYS A 188 -3.68 0.74 -15.87
CA LYS A 188 -3.17 1.03 -17.23
C LYS A 188 -4.28 1.48 -18.20
N LYS A 189 -5.47 0.86 -18.13
CA LYS A 189 -6.62 1.23 -18.98
C LYS A 189 -7.12 2.63 -18.63
N LEU A 190 -7.20 2.94 -17.34
CA LEU A 190 -7.58 4.26 -16.84
C LEU A 190 -6.54 5.32 -17.21
N SER A 191 -5.24 5.02 -17.06
CA SER A 191 -4.16 5.92 -17.48
C SER A 191 -4.27 6.27 -18.97
N ASN A 192 -4.52 5.29 -19.82
CA ASN A 192 -4.69 5.53 -21.26
C ASN A 192 -5.96 6.32 -21.55
N LYS A 193 -7.06 6.05 -20.83
CA LYS A 193 -8.34 6.74 -21.04
C LYS A 193 -8.28 8.22 -20.70
N PHE A 194 -7.62 8.56 -19.57
CA PHE A 194 -7.56 9.91 -19.04
C PHE A 194 -6.27 10.65 -19.39
N ASN A 195 -5.34 9.97 -20.08
CA ASN A 195 -4.03 10.53 -20.45
C ASN A 195 -3.25 11.09 -19.26
N ILE A 196 -3.30 10.40 -18.12
CA ILE A 196 -2.60 10.74 -16.88
C ILE A 196 -2.11 9.46 -16.20
N PRO A 197 -0.91 9.42 -15.60
CA PRO A 197 -0.47 8.29 -14.80
C PRO A 197 -1.44 7.98 -13.67
N ILE A 198 -1.94 6.74 -13.62
CA ILE A 198 -2.75 6.23 -12.52
C ILE A 198 -1.97 5.14 -11.82
N ILE A 199 -1.66 5.36 -10.55
CA ILE A 199 -0.84 4.52 -9.70
C ILE A 199 -1.74 3.71 -8.77
N GLU A 200 -1.52 2.41 -8.72
CA GLU A 200 -2.16 1.53 -7.75
C GLU A 200 -1.10 0.84 -6.86
N GLY A 201 -1.51 0.46 -5.65
CA GLY A 201 -0.57 0.12 -4.60
C GLY A 201 0.16 -1.20 -4.81
N VAL A 202 -0.52 -2.24 -5.30
CA VAL A 202 0.05 -3.59 -5.35
C VAL A 202 1.21 -3.67 -6.33
N THR A 203 1.04 -3.17 -7.57
CA THR A 203 2.12 -3.19 -8.56
C THR A 203 3.26 -2.27 -8.15
N ALA A 204 2.96 -1.09 -7.58
CA ALA A 204 3.98 -0.18 -7.08
C ALA A 204 4.81 -0.81 -5.95
N ALA A 205 4.16 -1.37 -4.94
CA ALA A 205 4.83 -2.00 -3.81
C ALA A 205 5.65 -3.21 -4.24
N THR A 206 5.08 -4.06 -5.10
CA THR A 206 5.75 -5.28 -5.57
C THR A 206 7.02 -4.97 -6.37
N ALA A 207 6.94 -4.04 -7.32
CA ALA A 207 8.09 -3.64 -8.13
C ALA A 207 9.20 -3.00 -7.28
N LEU A 208 8.84 -2.12 -6.33
CA LEU A 208 9.82 -1.48 -5.45
C LEU A 208 10.50 -2.47 -4.53
N ILE A 209 9.73 -3.34 -3.87
CA ILE A 209 10.29 -4.24 -2.87
C ILE A 209 11.18 -5.32 -3.49
N GLU A 210 10.82 -5.83 -4.68
CA GLU A 210 11.67 -6.75 -5.43
C GLU A 210 13.03 -6.13 -5.74
N ASN A 211 13.05 -4.85 -6.16
CA ASN A 211 14.30 -4.15 -6.41
C ASN A 211 15.13 -3.96 -5.13
N PHE A 212 14.52 -3.72 -3.97
CA PHE A 212 15.28 -3.64 -2.71
C PHE A 212 15.93 -4.97 -2.36
N VAL A 213 15.26 -6.10 -2.57
CA VAL A 213 15.86 -7.44 -2.39
C VAL A 213 17.03 -7.64 -3.37
N LYS A 214 16.84 -7.31 -4.65
CA LYS A 214 17.91 -7.43 -5.67
C LYS A 214 19.14 -6.57 -5.38
N LEU A 215 18.96 -5.44 -4.72
CA LEU A 215 20.02 -4.54 -4.28
C LEU A 215 20.67 -4.99 -2.96
N ASP A 216 20.24 -6.11 -2.37
CA ASP A 216 20.69 -6.61 -1.05
C ASP A 216 20.54 -5.57 0.07
N ILE A 217 19.47 -4.77 -0.01
CA ILE A 217 19.18 -3.73 0.98
C ILE A 217 18.49 -4.37 2.19
N GLN A 218 19.12 -4.26 3.36
CA GLN A 218 18.59 -4.74 4.61
C GLN A 218 18.21 -3.58 5.54
N ILE A 219 17.12 -3.77 6.29
CA ILE A 219 16.71 -2.82 7.31
C ILE A 219 17.57 -3.04 8.56
N LYS A 220 18.10 -1.96 9.13
CA LYS A 220 18.85 -2.04 10.38
C LYS A 220 17.89 -2.24 11.54
N LYS A 221 17.98 -3.38 12.25
CA LYS A 221 17.23 -3.58 13.49
C LYS A 221 17.58 -2.51 14.52
N PHE A 222 16.57 -1.93 15.12
CA PHE A 222 16.80 -1.09 16.31
C PHE A 222 17.32 -1.96 17.45
N SER A 223 18.51 -1.65 17.95
CA SER A 223 19.01 -2.28 19.18
C SER A 223 18.13 -1.86 20.35
N THR A 224 17.50 -2.83 21.01
CA THR A 224 16.76 -2.60 22.26
C THR A 224 17.68 -2.33 23.47
N LYS A 225 19.00 -2.38 23.26
CA LYS A 225 19.94 -1.95 24.32
C LYS A 225 19.86 -0.43 24.43
N PRO A 226 19.47 0.12 25.60
CA PRO A 226 19.53 1.56 25.81
C PRO A 226 20.99 2.00 25.57
N SER A 227 21.17 2.92 24.64
CA SER A 227 22.47 3.56 24.48
C SER A 227 22.80 4.26 25.80
N ARG A 228 23.76 3.73 26.54
CA ARG A 228 24.24 4.31 27.80
C ARG A 228 25.02 5.59 27.56
N ASN A 229 24.56 6.51 26.75
CA ASN A 229 25.21 7.82 26.57
C ASN A 229 24.16 8.86 26.12
N PHE A 230 23.16 9.13 26.96
CA PHE A 230 22.67 10.49 27.06
C PHE A 230 23.42 11.17 28.21
N GLY A 231 24.64 11.54 27.95
CA GLY A 231 25.31 12.55 28.74
C GLY A 231 24.56 13.86 28.51
N VAL A 232 23.71 14.25 29.44
CA VAL A 232 23.21 15.62 29.54
C VAL A 232 24.43 16.42 30.00
N PRO A 233 24.94 17.39 29.23
CA PRO A 233 25.92 18.34 29.77
C PRO A 233 25.20 19.16 30.83
N ILE A 234 25.73 19.14 32.04
CA ILE A 234 25.38 20.05 33.16
C ILE A 234 25.83 21.45 32.80
#